data_1784998ee428ae61f4f3bd653a153f5c
#
_entry.id   1784998ee428ae61f4f3bd653a153f5c
#
_cell.length_a   1.000
_cell.length_b   1.000
_cell.length_c   1.000
_cell.angle_alpha   90.00
_cell.angle_beta   90.00
_cell.angle_gamma   90.00
#
_symmetry.space_group_name_H-M   'P 1'
#
loop_
_entity.id
_entity.type
_entity.pdbx_description
1 polymer ?
#
loop_
_entity_poly.entity_id
_entity_poly.type
_entity_poly.pdbx_seq_one_letter_code
_entity_poly.pdbx_strand_id
1 'polypeptide(L)'
;DQGMRDRSVFIKKDVINVYPDTLAWIHDYTYSFHDPLTQMYFWHPAYDEYPVVGVNWKQARAFSIWRTQLMNSYMEENGNAYVQDYRLPSEAEWEYAARGGLDLSPYPWGGPYIRNSRGCFLGNYKPMRGNYMDDGGVYTVKATSYWPNDYGLYCMAGNVSEWTSNAFDESSYSFSHDISTDYVYEAKESDLPALKRKVIRGGSWKDVGYYL
;
A
#
# COMPACT_ATOMS: atom_id res chain seq x y z
N ASP A 1 30.65 -26.53 21.25
CA ASP A 1 29.56 -27.15 20.46
C ASP A 1 28.25 -26.49 20.80
N GLN A 2 27.98 -25.37 20.17
CA GLN A 2 26.65 -24.78 20.20
C GLN A 2 25.81 -25.58 19.20
N GLY A 3 24.96 -26.46 19.73
CA GLY A 3 24.05 -27.26 18.94
C GLY A 3 23.27 -26.36 17.98
N MET A 4 23.37 -26.72 16.70
CA MET A 4 22.58 -26.10 15.63
C MET A 4 21.10 -26.22 16.04
N ARG A 5 20.50 -25.15 16.49
CA ARG A 5 19.07 -25.16 16.85
C ARG A 5 18.28 -25.44 15.58
N ASP A 6 17.53 -26.53 15.63
CA ASP A 6 16.69 -26.93 14.50
C ASP A 6 15.74 -25.76 14.14
N ARG A 7 15.95 -25.18 12.97
CA ARG A 7 15.13 -24.07 12.48
C ARG A 7 13.65 -24.45 12.32
N SER A 8 13.36 -25.76 12.15
CA SER A 8 11.98 -26.24 11.99
C SER A 8 11.11 -25.93 13.21
N VAL A 9 11.70 -25.83 14.40
CA VAL A 9 11.00 -25.49 15.65
C VAL A 9 10.49 -24.04 15.66
N PHE A 10 11.11 -23.16 14.86
CA PHE A 10 10.76 -21.74 14.77
C PHE A 10 9.91 -21.40 13.54
N ILE A 11 9.70 -22.35 12.64
CA ILE A 11 8.88 -22.15 11.45
C ILE A 11 7.41 -22.27 11.83
N LYS A 12 6.71 -21.16 11.82
CA LYS A 12 5.26 -21.13 11.94
C LYS A 12 4.63 -21.33 10.55
N LYS A 13 3.90 -22.43 10.38
CA LYS A 13 3.08 -22.65 9.19
C LYS A 13 1.74 -21.98 9.40
N ASP A 14 1.35 -21.10 8.49
CA ASP A 14 0.05 -20.46 8.46
C ASP A 14 -0.57 -20.66 7.07
N VAL A 15 -1.88 -20.83 7.01
CA VAL A 15 -2.63 -20.92 5.75
C VAL A 15 -3.41 -19.63 5.59
N ILE A 16 -3.02 -18.84 4.60
CA ILE A 16 -3.62 -17.54 4.32
C ILE A 16 -4.42 -17.63 3.02
N ASN A 17 -5.67 -17.22 3.05
CA ASN A 17 -6.42 -16.97 1.83
C ASN A 17 -5.85 -15.73 1.16
N VAL A 18 -5.21 -15.90 0.00
CA VAL A 18 -4.55 -14.82 -0.73
C VAL A 18 -5.47 -14.07 -1.68
N TYR A 19 -6.68 -14.60 -1.94
CA TYR A 19 -7.61 -13.94 -2.85
C TYR A 19 -8.21 -12.69 -2.18
N PRO A 20 -8.25 -11.53 -2.89
CA PRO A 20 -8.82 -10.30 -2.37
C PRO A 20 -10.31 -10.45 -2.03
N ASP A 21 -10.82 -9.57 -1.19
CA ASP A 21 -12.26 -9.44 -0.99
C ASP A 21 -12.91 -8.91 -2.27
N THR A 22 -13.55 -9.80 -3.02
CA THR A 22 -14.24 -9.47 -4.29
C THR A 22 -15.48 -8.60 -4.10
N LEU A 23 -15.97 -8.50 -2.86
CA LEU A 23 -17.11 -7.66 -2.54
C LEU A 23 -16.71 -6.23 -2.16
N ALA A 24 -15.42 -5.90 -2.21
CA ALA A 24 -14.90 -4.57 -1.83
C ALA A 24 -15.65 -3.43 -2.55
N TRP A 25 -15.94 -3.59 -3.85
CA TRP A 25 -16.69 -2.60 -4.62
C TRP A 25 -18.19 -2.54 -4.25
N ILE A 26 -18.80 -3.66 -3.88
CA ILE A 26 -20.20 -3.72 -3.44
C ILE A 26 -20.34 -3.07 -2.06
N HIS A 27 -19.35 -3.21 -1.19
CA HIS A 27 -19.35 -2.55 0.11
C HIS A 27 -19.33 -1.03 -0.02
N ASP A 28 -18.63 -0.51 -1.05
CA ASP A 28 -18.59 0.92 -1.32
C ASP A 28 -19.83 1.42 -2.09
N TYR A 29 -20.33 0.60 -2.99
CA TYR A 29 -21.44 0.92 -3.91
C TYR A 29 -22.50 -0.16 -3.87
N THR A 30 -23.36 -0.12 -2.88
CA THR A 30 -24.34 -1.16 -2.55
C THR A 30 -25.31 -1.49 -3.69
N TYR A 31 -25.51 -0.58 -4.65
CA TYR A 31 -26.45 -0.76 -5.78
C TYR A 31 -25.78 -1.06 -7.12
N SER A 32 -24.45 -1.19 -7.19
CA SER A 32 -23.69 -1.39 -8.44
C SER A 32 -23.38 -2.85 -8.76
N PHE A 33 -24.28 -3.77 -8.46
CA PHE A 33 -24.10 -5.22 -8.70
C PHE A 33 -23.82 -5.59 -10.16
N HIS A 34 -24.28 -4.78 -11.11
CA HIS A 34 -24.14 -5.04 -12.54
C HIS A 34 -23.07 -4.20 -13.23
N ASP A 35 -22.39 -3.33 -12.48
CA ASP A 35 -21.34 -2.49 -13.04
C ASP A 35 -20.09 -3.30 -13.40
N PRO A 36 -19.44 -3.02 -14.54
CA PRO A 36 -18.22 -3.71 -14.95
C PRO A 36 -17.12 -3.70 -13.88
N LEU A 37 -16.99 -2.59 -13.15
CA LEU A 37 -16.05 -2.45 -12.06
C LEU A 37 -16.28 -3.52 -10.97
N THR A 38 -17.53 -3.73 -10.56
CA THR A 38 -17.88 -4.70 -9.51
C THR A 38 -17.68 -6.15 -9.97
N GLN A 39 -18.00 -6.43 -11.23
CA GLN A 39 -17.99 -7.81 -11.74
C GLN A 39 -16.64 -8.24 -12.29
N MET A 40 -15.86 -7.32 -12.86
CA MET A 40 -14.71 -7.65 -13.71
C MET A 40 -13.37 -7.18 -13.16
N TYR A 41 -13.34 -6.36 -12.12
CA TYR A 41 -12.13 -5.70 -11.63
C TYR A 41 -10.98 -6.66 -11.34
N PHE A 42 -11.26 -7.83 -10.79
CA PHE A 42 -10.26 -8.78 -10.32
C PHE A 42 -9.78 -9.79 -11.37
N TRP A 43 -10.39 -9.83 -12.55
CA TRP A 43 -10.05 -10.86 -13.52
C TRP A 43 -9.98 -10.37 -14.98
N HIS A 44 -10.54 -9.20 -15.29
CA HIS A 44 -10.58 -8.73 -16.66
C HIS A 44 -9.31 -7.95 -17.03
N PRO A 45 -8.68 -8.23 -18.20
CA PRO A 45 -7.41 -7.59 -18.61
C PRO A 45 -7.43 -6.07 -18.67
N ALA A 46 -8.59 -5.44 -18.80
CA ALA A 46 -8.72 -3.98 -18.75
C ALA A 46 -8.23 -3.37 -17.43
N TYR A 47 -8.20 -4.16 -16.36
CA TYR A 47 -7.80 -3.73 -15.00
C TYR A 47 -6.42 -4.25 -14.58
N ASP A 48 -5.66 -4.90 -15.47
CA ASP A 48 -4.34 -5.49 -15.13
C ASP A 48 -3.33 -4.45 -14.61
N GLU A 49 -3.46 -3.19 -15.08
CA GLU A 49 -2.60 -2.09 -14.64
C GLU A 49 -3.18 -1.28 -13.47
N TYR A 50 -4.34 -1.68 -12.96
CA TYR A 50 -4.97 -1.02 -11.82
C TYR A 50 -4.49 -1.62 -10.49
N PRO A 51 -4.50 -0.85 -9.39
CA PRO A 51 -4.09 -1.37 -8.09
C PRO A 51 -5.04 -2.45 -7.61
N VAL A 52 -4.51 -3.49 -6.98
CA VAL A 52 -5.34 -4.45 -6.28
C VAL A 52 -6.02 -3.79 -5.07
N VAL A 53 -7.31 -4.05 -4.89
CA VAL A 53 -8.11 -3.58 -3.75
C VAL A 53 -8.66 -4.76 -2.96
N GLY A 54 -9.21 -4.51 -1.77
CA GLY A 54 -9.80 -5.58 -0.95
C GLY A 54 -8.76 -6.54 -0.34
N VAL A 55 -7.49 -6.14 -0.23
CA VAL A 55 -6.44 -6.93 0.42
C VAL A 55 -6.20 -6.46 1.84
N ASN A 56 -6.10 -7.40 2.76
CA ASN A 56 -5.72 -7.12 4.14
C ASN A 56 -4.19 -7.17 4.33
N TRP A 57 -3.73 -6.70 5.48
CA TRP A 57 -2.31 -6.61 5.79
C TRP A 57 -1.59 -7.98 5.75
N LYS A 58 -2.24 -9.05 6.23
CA LYS A 58 -1.66 -10.41 6.20
C LYS A 58 -1.48 -10.90 4.76
N GLN A 59 -2.43 -10.62 3.88
CA GLN A 59 -2.36 -10.95 2.44
C GLN A 59 -1.23 -10.19 1.75
N ALA A 60 -1.10 -8.88 2.02
CA ALA A 60 -0.02 -8.07 1.46
C ALA A 60 1.36 -8.55 1.91
N ARG A 61 1.50 -8.92 3.20
CA ARG A 61 2.73 -9.53 3.73
C ARG A 61 3.01 -10.90 3.09
N ALA A 62 1.98 -11.75 2.94
CA ALA A 62 2.12 -13.05 2.29
C ALA A 62 2.56 -12.93 0.83
N PHE A 63 2.05 -11.95 0.10
CA PHE A 63 2.48 -11.64 -1.25
C PHE A 63 3.98 -11.29 -1.30
N SER A 64 4.47 -10.47 -0.37
CA SER A 64 5.90 -10.12 -0.30
C SER A 64 6.78 -11.36 -0.09
N ILE A 65 6.37 -12.28 0.79
CA ILE A 65 7.08 -13.54 1.03
C ILE A 65 7.08 -14.42 -0.24
N TRP A 66 5.92 -14.58 -0.85
CA TRP A 66 5.80 -15.33 -2.12
C TRP A 66 6.68 -14.73 -3.22
N ARG A 67 6.69 -13.41 -3.37
CA ARG A 67 7.52 -12.71 -4.36
C ARG A 67 9.01 -12.94 -4.12
N THR A 68 9.46 -12.96 -2.85
CA THR A 68 10.83 -13.29 -2.50
C THR A 68 11.19 -14.71 -2.96
N GLN A 69 10.34 -15.67 -2.65
CA GLN A 69 10.57 -17.06 -3.03
C GLN A 69 10.63 -17.23 -4.55
N LEU A 70 9.66 -16.65 -5.27
CA LEU A 70 9.62 -16.69 -6.72
C LEU A 70 10.87 -16.09 -7.35
N MET A 71 11.28 -14.91 -6.86
CA MET A 71 12.46 -14.22 -7.39
C MET A 71 13.74 -15.00 -7.10
N ASN A 72 13.88 -15.55 -5.91
CA ASN A 72 15.06 -16.33 -5.54
C ASN A 72 15.14 -17.64 -6.32
N SER A 73 14.03 -18.31 -6.60
CA SER A 73 14.00 -19.48 -7.50
C SER A 73 14.47 -19.11 -8.91
N TYR A 74 13.99 -17.98 -9.44
CA TYR A 74 14.45 -17.50 -10.74
C TYR A 74 15.95 -17.14 -10.75
N MET A 75 16.46 -16.52 -9.69
CA MET A 75 17.88 -16.19 -9.57
C MET A 75 18.74 -17.45 -9.49
N GLU A 76 18.31 -18.45 -8.73
CA GLU A 76 19.00 -19.74 -8.60
C GLU A 76 19.08 -20.47 -9.95
N GLU A 77 17.97 -20.55 -10.70
CA GLU A 77 17.92 -21.16 -12.04
C GLU A 77 18.86 -20.48 -13.04
N ASN A 78 19.11 -19.17 -12.88
CA ASN A 78 20.00 -18.39 -13.73
C ASN A 78 21.43 -18.28 -13.17
N GLY A 79 21.77 -18.92 -12.07
CA GLY A 79 23.10 -18.88 -11.45
C GLY A 79 23.46 -17.50 -10.86
N ASN A 80 22.48 -16.69 -10.52
CA ASN A 80 22.65 -15.38 -9.91
C ASN A 80 22.55 -15.45 -8.38
N ALA A 81 23.05 -14.41 -7.70
CA ALA A 81 22.92 -14.27 -6.25
C ALA A 81 21.47 -14.01 -5.85
N TYR A 82 21.08 -14.52 -4.68
CA TYR A 82 19.76 -14.27 -4.09
C TYR A 82 19.54 -12.76 -3.86
N VAL A 83 18.28 -12.34 -4.05
CA VAL A 83 17.85 -10.98 -3.70
C VAL A 83 17.48 -10.89 -2.23
N GLN A 84 17.49 -9.67 -1.70
CA GLN A 84 16.95 -9.40 -0.37
C GLN A 84 15.46 -9.70 -0.31
N ASP A 85 14.96 -10.03 0.88
CA ASP A 85 13.56 -10.32 1.09
C ASP A 85 12.68 -9.09 0.77
N TYR A 86 11.68 -9.30 -0.09
CA TYR A 86 10.61 -8.33 -0.26
C TYR A 86 9.78 -8.26 1.02
N ARG A 87 9.46 -7.06 1.44
CA ARG A 87 8.63 -6.79 2.62
C ARG A 87 7.80 -5.53 2.43
N LEU A 88 6.81 -5.35 3.27
CA LEU A 88 6.15 -4.05 3.36
C LEU A 88 7.14 -3.00 3.89
N PRO A 89 7.10 -1.77 3.38
CA PRO A 89 7.93 -0.70 3.89
C PRO A 89 7.51 -0.34 5.33
N SER A 90 8.43 0.18 6.11
CA SER A 90 8.03 0.89 7.32
C SER A 90 7.37 2.23 6.96
N GLU A 91 6.67 2.83 7.91
CA GLU A 91 6.02 4.13 7.70
C GLU A 91 7.04 5.19 7.29
N ALA A 92 8.20 5.22 7.95
CA ALA A 92 9.28 6.15 7.64
C ALA A 92 9.89 5.90 6.25
N GLU A 93 10.09 4.64 5.86
CA GLU A 93 10.56 4.28 4.53
C GLU A 93 9.56 4.67 3.46
N TRP A 94 8.27 4.44 3.71
CA TRP A 94 7.21 4.83 2.79
C TRP A 94 7.20 6.35 2.59
N GLU A 95 7.27 7.12 3.67
CA GLU A 95 7.28 8.59 3.61
C GLU A 95 8.53 9.12 2.89
N TYR A 96 9.70 8.56 3.18
CA TYR A 96 10.93 8.90 2.48
C TYR A 96 10.81 8.64 0.96
N ALA A 97 10.26 7.48 0.60
CA ALA A 97 10.04 7.10 -0.80
C ALA A 97 9.01 8.02 -1.47
N ALA A 98 7.92 8.36 -0.78
CA ALA A 98 6.88 9.27 -1.30
C ALA A 98 7.40 10.68 -1.53
N ARG A 99 8.24 11.20 -0.64
CA ARG A 99 8.83 12.55 -0.79
C ARG A 99 9.77 12.67 -1.98
N GLY A 100 10.34 11.56 -2.46
CA GLY A 100 11.19 11.57 -3.65
C GLY A 100 12.42 12.48 -3.55
N GLY A 101 12.96 12.71 -2.33
CA GLY A 101 14.10 13.60 -2.07
C GLY A 101 13.72 15.05 -1.77
N LEU A 102 12.42 15.38 -1.71
CA LEU A 102 11.95 16.72 -1.34
C LEU A 102 11.82 16.87 0.17
N ASP A 103 12.63 17.73 0.77
CA ASP A 103 12.59 17.99 2.20
C ASP A 103 11.30 18.69 2.59
N LEU A 104 10.65 18.17 3.65
CA LEU A 104 9.43 18.73 4.26
C LEU A 104 8.28 19.02 3.29
N SER A 105 8.30 18.41 2.10
CA SER A 105 7.20 18.56 1.14
C SER A 105 5.95 17.82 1.63
N PRO A 106 4.76 18.46 1.62
CA PRO A 106 3.52 17.80 1.99
C PRO A 106 3.05 16.78 0.93
N TYR A 107 3.50 16.92 -0.33
CA TYR A 107 3.10 16.05 -1.44
C TYR A 107 4.29 15.58 -2.26
N PRO A 108 4.19 14.44 -2.96
CA PRO A 108 5.27 13.87 -3.78
C PRO A 108 5.78 14.78 -4.91
N TRP A 109 4.95 15.69 -5.38
CA TRP A 109 5.27 16.65 -6.47
C TRP A 109 5.83 17.99 -5.99
N GLY A 110 6.02 18.16 -4.67
CA GLY A 110 6.47 19.42 -4.07
C GLY A 110 5.38 20.47 -3.94
N GLY A 111 5.57 21.35 -2.97
CA GLY A 111 4.67 22.47 -2.71
C GLY A 111 3.32 22.09 -2.08
N PRO A 112 2.50 23.07 -1.70
CA PRO A 112 1.26 22.85 -0.96
C PRO A 112 0.03 22.64 -1.86
N TYR A 113 0.18 22.74 -3.17
CA TYR A 113 -0.95 22.74 -4.10
C TYR A 113 -1.22 21.34 -4.63
N ILE A 114 -2.50 20.98 -4.68
CA ILE A 114 -3.01 19.69 -5.21
C ILE A 114 -3.36 19.75 -6.70
N ARG A 115 -3.19 20.93 -7.32
CA ARG A 115 -3.35 21.17 -8.75
C ARG A 115 -2.12 21.88 -9.30
N ASN A 116 -1.80 21.60 -10.55
CA ASN A 116 -0.76 22.33 -11.28
C ASN A 116 -1.22 23.73 -11.73
N SER A 117 -0.32 24.50 -12.32
CA SER A 117 -0.62 25.85 -12.84
C SER A 117 -1.67 25.89 -13.96
N ARG A 118 -1.96 24.76 -14.59
CA ARG A 118 -3.00 24.62 -15.61
C ARG A 118 -4.34 24.19 -15.02
N GLY A 119 -4.42 23.99 -13.68
CA GLY A 119 -5.62 23.55 -12.98
C GLY A 119 -5.83 22.04 -12.96
N CYS A 120 -4.95 21.24 -13.57
CA CYS A 120 -5.06 19.78 -13.55
C CYS A 120 -4.68 19.22 -12.18
N PHE A 121 -5.38 18.19 -11.75
CA PHE A 121 -5.05 17.46 -10.52
C PHE A 121 -3.72 16.72 -10.65
N LEU A 122 -2.99 16.63 -9.54
CA LEU A 122 -1.69 15.97 -9.46
C LEU A 122 -1.75 14.55 -8.90
N GLY A 123 -2.93 14.13 -8.46
CA GLY A 123 -3.20 12.78 -7.97
C GLY A 123 -4.69 12.47 -8.03
N ASN A 124 -5.05 11.21 -7.82
CA ASN A 124 -6.43 10.73 -7.79
C ASN A 124 -6.97 10.77 -6.36
N TYR A 125 -7.76 11.77 -6.04
CA TYR A 125 -8.33 11.98 -4.70
C TYR A 125 -9.69 12.68 -4.84
N LYS A 126 -10.47 12.68 -3.75
CA LYS A 126 -11.79 13.33 -3.70
C LYS A 126 -11.64 14.84 -3.62
N PRO A 127 -12.01 15.61 -4.67
CA PRO A 127 -12.05 17.07 -4.58
C PRO A 127 -13.17 17.51 -3.63
N MET A 128 -12.89 18.48 -2.77
CA MET A 128 -13.89 19.00 -1.81
C MET A 128 -15.04 19.73 -2.51
N ARG A 129 -14.76 20.36 -3.65
CA ARG A 129 -15.73 21.06 -4.51
C ARG A 129 -15.35 20.84 -5.95
N GLY A 130 -16.36 20.67 -6.81
CA GLY A 130 -16.18 20.54 -8.24
C GLY A 130 -16.57 19.18 -8.79
N ASN A 131 -16.16 18.94 -10.01
CA ASN A 131 -16.42 17.69 -10.71
C ASN A 131 -15.42 16.63 -10.25
N TYR A 132 -15.91 15.51 -9.75
CA TYR A 132 -15.07 14.37 -9.33
C TYR A 132 -14.32 13.70 -10.49
N MET A 133 -14.70 13.99 -11.72
CA MET A 133 -14.08 13.42 -12.93
C MET A 133 -13.02 14.34 -13.55
N ASP A 134 -12.76 15.52 -12.98
CA ASP A 134 -11.82 16.49 -13.55
C ASP A 134 -10.38 15.98 -13.60
N ASP A 135 -10.02 15.04 -12.72
CA ASP A 135 -8.73 14.38 -12.69
C ASP A 135 -8.65 13.14 -13.60
N GLY A 136 -9.76 12.74 -14.21
CA GLY A 136 -9.87 11.53 -15.02
C GLY A 136 -10.21 10.26 -14.24
N GLY A 137 -10.31 10.32 -12.91
CA GLY A 137 -10.59 9.19 -12.05
C GLY A 137 -11.80 9.40 -11.15
N VAL A 138 -12.88 8.63 -11.38
CA VAL A 138 -14.04 8.57 -10.43
C VAL A 138 -13.74 7.56 -9.32
N TYR A 139 -12.95 6.56 -9.64
CA TYR A 139 -12.55 5.43 -8.80
C TYR A 139 -11.03 5.28 -8.88
N THR A 140 -10.53 4.07 -8.63
CA THR A 140 -9.13 3.76 -8.90
C THR A 140 -8.77 3.99 -10.36
N VAL A 141 -7.54 4.39 -10.60
CA VAL A 141 -6.96 4.56 -11.94
C VAL A 141 -5.74 3.65 -12.09
N LYS A 142 -5.24 3.52 -13.31
CA LYS A 142 -3.99 2.79 -13.56
C LYS A 142 -2.86 3.32 -12.70
N ALA A 143 -2.00 2.44 -12.23
CA ALA A 143 -0.89 2.79 -11.35
C ALA A 143 0.05 3.88 -11.92
N THR A 144 0.08 4.04 -13.24
CA THR A 144 0.94 5.01 -13.94
C THR A 144 0.19 6.23 -14.50
N SER A 145 -1.03 6.50 -14.03
CA SER A 145 -1.89 7.57 -14.59
C SER A 145 -1.42 8.99 -14.31
N TYR A 146 -0.61 9.19 -13.29
CA TYR A 146 -0.04 10.49 -12.91
C TYR A 146 1.48 10.48 -13.05
N TRP A 147 2.11 11.65 -12.90
CA TRP A 147 3.55 11.77 -12.96
C TRP A 147 4.22 11.11 -11.75
N PRO A 148 5.31 10.38 -11.95
CA PRO A 148 6.08 9.82 -10.85
C PRO A 148 6.79 10.93 -10.07
N ASN A 149 7.17 10.63 -8.83
CA ASN A 149 8.09 11.47 -8.08
C ASN A 149 9.54 11.32 -8.61
N ASP A 150 10.49 12.06 -8.04
CA ASP A 150 11.89 12.05 -8.50
C ASP A 150 12.60 10.71 -8.29
N TYR A 151 12.04 9.80 -7.50
CA TYR A 151 12.51 8.41 -7.37
C TYR A 151 11.85 7.46 -8.38
N GLY A 152 10.98 7.96 -9.26
CA GLY A 152 10.28 7.16 -10.25
C GLY A 152 9.06 6.39 -9.71
N LEU A 153 8.57 6.74 -8.53
CA LEU A 153 7.41 6.11 -7.91
C LEU A 153 6.12 6.84 -8.27
N TYR A 154 5.13 6.06 -8.68
CA TYR A 154 3.82 6.55 -9.12
C TYR A 154 2.79 6.49 -7.99
N CYS A 155 1.78 7.35 -8.07
CA CYS A 155 0.59 7.32 -7.21
C CYS A 155 0.87 7.28 -5.71
N MET A 156 2.00 7.86 -5.27
CA MET A 156 2.35 7.97 -3.84
C MET A 156 1.40 8.88 -3.06
N ALA A 157 0.50 9.59 -3.73
CA ALA A 157 -0.56 10.38 -3.13
C ALA A 157 -1.87 10.14 -3.88
N GLY A 158 -2.85 9.58 -3.17
CA GLY A 158 -4.14 9.19 -3.73
C GLY A 158 -4.15 7.83 -4.42
N ASN A 159 -5.18 7.57 -5.20
CA ASN A 159 -5.52 6.30 -5.84
C ASN A 159 -5.96 5.24 -4.82
N VAL A 160 -5.05 4.54 -4.16
CA VAL A 160 -5.35 3.59 -3.07
C VAL A 160 -4.42 3.80 -1.89
N SER A 161 -4.95 3.61 -0.68
CA SER A 161 -4.12 3.61 0.53
C SER A 161 -3.26 2.35 0.57
N GLU A 162 -2.02 2.48 1.00
CA GLU A 162 -1.01 1.44 0.99
C GLU A 162 -0.64 0.97 2.40
N TRP A 163 -0.49 -0.34 2.56
CA TRP A 163 -0.09 -0.94 3.83
C TRP A 163 1.38 -0.70 4.13
N THR A 164 1.68 -0.33 5.38
CA THR A 164 3.03 -0.35 5.93
C THR A 164 3.21 -1.51 6.91
N SER A 165 4.44 -1.76 7.34
CA SER A 165 4.73 -2.80 8.34
C SER A 165 4.34 -2.39 9.76
N ASN A 166 4.19 -1.09 10.03
CA ASN A 166 3.96 -0.54 11.35
C ASN A 166 2.59 -0.92 11.92
N ALA A 167 2.56 -1.16 13.22
CA ALA A 167 1.32 -1.17 13.98
C ALA A 167 0.86 0.27 14.25
N PHE A 168 -0.45 0.49 14.27
CA PHE A 168 -1.01 1.79 14.57
C PHE A 168 -1.23 1.95 16.09
N ASP A 169 -0.62 2.98 16.65
CA ASP A 169 -0.86 3.46 18.01
C ASP A 169 -0.91 5.00 17.99
N GLU A 170 -1.95 5.57 18.57
CA GLU A 170 -2.18 7.02 18.57
C GLU A 170 -1.07 7.79 19.29
N SER A 171 -0.40 7.15 20.23
CA SER A 171 0.70 7.74 21.01
C SER A 171 2.09 7.41 20.45
N SER A 172 2.19 6.67 19.34
CA SER A 172 3.47 6.21 18.80
C SER A 172 4.48 7.32 18.60
N TYR A 173 4.06 8.47 18.10
CA TYR A 173 4.94 9.64 17.93
C TYR A 173 5.47 10.23 19.24
N SER A 174 4.81 9.95 20.38
CA SER A 174 5.25 10.46 21.69
C SER A 174 6.39 9.65 22.30
N PHE A 175 6.52 8.38 21.91
CA PHE A 175 7.58 7.49 22.42
C PHE A 175 8.55 7.01 21.34
N SER A 176 8.33 7.38 20.08
CA SER A 176 9.29 7.13 18.99
C SER A 176 10.50 8.05 19.16
N HIS A 177 11.68 7.49 19.06
CA HIS A 177 12.95 8.20 19.11
C HIS A 177 13.66 8.15 17.75
N ASP A 178 14.61 9.07 17.54
CA ASP A 178 15.39 9.16 16.29
C ASP A 178 16.07 7.84 15.86
N ILE A 179 16.27 6.93 16.79
CA ILE A 179 16.93 5.64 16.56
C ILE A 179 15.93 4.54 16.20
N SER A 180 14.67 4.67 16.63
CA SER A 180 13.62 3.67 16.35
C SER A 180 12.28 4.37 16.19
N THR A 181 11.94 4.63 14.93
CA THR A 181 10.66 5.25 14.55
C THR A 181 9.58 4.19 14.25
N ASP A 182 9.97 2.90 14.18
CA ASP A 182 9.09 1.84 13.75
C ASP A 182 8.45 1.13 14.94
N TYR A 183 7.18 1.45 15.19
CA TYR A 183 6.38 0.68 16.14
C TYR A 183 5.84 -0.56 15.46
N VAL A 184 6.37 -1.72 15.84
CA VAL A 184 5.96 -3.03 15.31
C VAL A 184 5.29 -3.84 16.41
N TYR A 185 4.06 -4.28 16.17
CA TYR A 185 3.32 -5.16 17.06
C TYR A 185 2.64 -6.28 16.23
N GLU A 186 2.98 -7.53 16.52
CA GLU A 186 2.31 -8.68 15.91
C GLU A 186 1.15 -9.13 16.80
N ALA A 187 -0.03 -8.59 16.52
CA ALA A 187 -1.25 -8.88 17.27
C ALA A 187 -1.65 -10.35 17.15
N LYS A 188 -2.02 -10.95 18.28
CA LYS A 188 -2.61 -12.28 18.36
C LYS A 188 -4.11 -12.21 18.01
N GLU A 189 -4.68 -13.35 17.67
CA GLU A 189 -6.14 -13.40 17.40
C GLU A 189 -6.98 -13.02 18.61
N SER A 190 -6.52 -13.33 19.81
CA SER A 190 -7.15 -12.99 21.08
C SER A 190 -7.09 -11.52 21.46
N ASP A 191 -6.23 -10.72 20.79
CA ASP A 191 -6.03 -9.33 21.14
C ASP A 191 -7.22 -8.46 20.72
N LEU A 192 -7.38 -7.34 21.41
CA LEU A 192 -8.42 -6.37 21.11
C LEU A 192 -8.27 -5.82 19.67
N PRO A 193 -9.37 -5.50 18.98
CA PRO A 193 -9.34 -4.95 17.62
C PRO A 193 -8.43 -3.71 17.49
N ALA A 194 -8.35 -2.88 18.52
CA ALA A 194 -7.49 -1.70 18.55
C ALA A 194 -6.01 -2.04 18.37
N LEU A 195 -5.53 -3.14 18.95
CA LEU A 195 -4.15 -3.60 18.84
C LEU A 195 -3.84 -4.27 17.48
N LYS A 196 -4.86 -4.61 16.71
CA LYS A 196 -4.73 -5.23 15.39
C LYS A 196 -4.60 -4.21 14.26
N ARG A 197 -4.77 -2.92 14.57
CA ARG A 197 -4.66 -1.85 13.57
C ARG A 197 -3.25 -1.75 13.03
N LYS A 198 -3.15 -1.47 11.73
CA LYS A 198 -1.90 -1.24 11.01
C LYS A 198 -1.93 0.12 10.34
N VAL A 199 -0.75 0.69 10.14
CA VAL A 199 -0.62 1.98 9.47
C VAL A 199 -0.83 1.82 7.97
N ILE A 200 -1.62 2.71 7.39
CA ILE A 200 -1.76 2.91 5.95
C ILE A 200 -1.31 4.31 5.58
N ARG A 201 -0.78 4.48 4.37
CA ARG A 201 -0.27 5.76 3.87
C ARG A 201 -0.78 6.04 2.45
N GLY A 202 -0.57 7.26 1.98
CA GLY A 202 -0.86 7.71 0.62
C GLY A 202 -2.27 8.25 0.41
N GLY A 203 -3.22 7.92 1.27
CA GLY A 203 -4.62 8.24 1.03
C GLY A 203 -5.20 7.50 -0.17
N SER A 204 -6.44 7.75 -0.51
CA SER A 204 -7.13 7.07 -1.61
C SER A 204 -7.98 8.03 -2.43
N TRP A 205 -8.51 7.55 -3.54
CA TRP A 205 -9.46 8.30 -4.37
C TRP A 205 -10.72 8.76 -3.61
N LYS A 206 -11.02 8.17 -2.44
CA LYS A 206 -12.13 8.56 -1.55
C LYS A 206 -11.76 9.68 -0.59
N ASP A 207 -10.48 9.89 -0.36
CA ASP A 207 -9.98 10.81 0.65
C ASP A 207 -9.79 12.21 0.07
N VAL A 208 -9.97 13.22 0.91
CA VAL A 208 -9.70 14.62 0.52
C VAL A 208 -8.20 14.89 0.55
N GLY A 209 -7.76 15.90 -0.21
CA GLY A 209 -6.35 16.23 -0.38
C GLY A 209 -5.53 16.43 0.91
N TYR A 210 -6.19 16.61 2.05
CA TYR A 210 -5.53 16.70 3.36
C TYR A 210 -4.92 15.37 3.84
N TYR A 211 -5.45 14.24 3.39
CA TYR A 211 -5.03 12.90 3.82
C TYR A 211 -4.11 12.19 2.82
N LEU A 212 -3.65 12.90 1.79
CA LEU A 212 -2.75 12.36 0.76
C LEU A 212 -1.30 12.28 1.24
#